data_f4ffe55384b699c6fb23b760c8eb9169
#
_entry.id   f4ffe55384b699c6fb23b760c8eb9169
#
_cell.length_a   1.000
_cell.length_b   1.000
_cell.length_c   1.000
_cell.angle_alpha   90.00
_cell.angle_beta   90.00
_cell.angle_gamma   90.00
#
_symmetry.space_group_name_H-M   'P 1'
#
loop_
_entity.id
_entity.type
_entity.pdbx_description
1 polymer ?
#
loop_
_entity_poly.entity_id
_entity_poly.type
_entity_poly.pdbx_seq_one_letter_code
_entity_poly.pdbx_strand_id
1 'polypeptide(L)'
;MPAKYTLRYLTLVTNSTIAAELRPSTWSPLRHATFRALWIAGLVSDFGAWMHEVGEAWLMTSLSPSPLLVALLTSADSLAIFLFSLPAGALADVLDRRRLAIFTQVWLLVAALTLAVLTYEGAMTPWLLISLSFVMSIGAAVDAPVWQAIVPDLIPRDELPQAVALGGVSINIARAVAPALGGLIIASIGPYAVFLFNAITFFYVIAVLARWRPRSAKANLPPERLLGAVQSGLRYARNSPELLAVFFRTGVALFASSCLLALLPVLARRELSLGSTGYGLLYGCMGAGALLSVALLPTLRAKLSEDATLAAGSIVFASVLVTLSLLHNAWLAGGAILIGGVAWLAMLSSLNVGVQTATPSWVRARVLSIYMIVFQAAIALGGLVWGTLAERRSLRMAFLAAGAAMLVGTLVGRKWFRLSGRAPDFSPSLHWPKPVLVRQPGAEDGPVMVTFDYQVPAENQKRFIRAAKRLEPLRRRSGAYQWDLYRDPSKKDRFVETYIVDSWADHLRQHERLTVEERNAEARVRKLLLAGTSALVTHLVEVDAETELKAEPADQD
;
A
#
# COMPACT_ATOMS: atom_id res chain seq x y z
N MET A 1 42.05 37.76 10.06
CA MET A 1 41.09 36.98 9.25
C MET A 1 39.94 36.46 10.10
N PRO A 2 38.96 37.27 10.55
CA PRO A 2 37.71 36.66 11.05
C PRO A 2 36.41 37.20 10.42
N ALA A 3 36.46 38.13 9.43
CA ALA A 3 35.24 38.74 8.90
C ALA A 3 34.46 37.92 7.84
N LYS A 4 35.07 36.91 7.22
CA LYS A 4 34.42 36.07 6.17
C LYS A 4 33.47 34.97 6.70
N TYR A 5 33.63 34.55 7.94
CA TYR A 5 32.78 33.49 8.53
C TYR A 5 31.49 34.05 9.13
N THR A 6 31.50 35.27 9.62
CA THR A 6 30.30 35.94 10.22
C THR A 6 29.24 36.29 9.15
N LEU A 7 29.65 36.69 7.95
CA LEU A 7 28.72 36.99 6.85
C LEU A 7 28.02 35.73 6.29
N ARG A 8 28.69 34.58 6.30
CA ARG A 8 28.11 33.30 5.83
C ARG A 8 27.09 32.72 6.83
N TYR A 9 27.28 32.97 8.12
CA TYR A 9 26.31 32.53 9.15
C TYR A 9 25.08 33.44 9.15
N LEU A 10 25.22 34.73 8.96
CA LEU A 10 24.09 35.68 8.85
C LEU A 10 23.24 35.41 7.58
N THR A 11 23.86 35.08 6.44
CA THR A 11 23.12 34.70 5.22
C THR A 11 22.44 33.36 5.33
N LEU A 12 22.97 32.41 6.09
CA LEU A 12 22.32 31.11 6.33
C LEU A 12 21.15 31.24 7.33
N VAL A 13 21.28 32.07 8.36
CA VAL A 13 20.22 32.31 9.34
C VAL A 13 19.08 33.16 8.72
N THR A 14 19.40 34.19 7.94
CA THR A 14 18.37 34.99 7.22
C THR A 14 17.66 34.14 6.14
N ASN A 15 18.37 33.26 5.40
CA ASN A 15 17.72 32.35 4.44
C ASN A 15 16.85 31.27 5.13
N SER A 16 17.22 30.79 6.32
CA SER A 16 16.39 29.84 7.06
C SER A 16 15.14 30.51 7.66
N THR A 17 15.22 31.77 8.08
CA THR A 17 14.07 32.52 8.60
C THR A 17 13.13 32.92 7.46
N ILE A 18 13.66 33.38 6.32
CA ILE A 18 12.86 33.69 5.12
C ILE A 18 12.24 32.40 4.52
N ALA A 19 12.95 31.27 4.54
CA ALA A 19 12.39 29.98 4.10
C ALA A 19 11.31 29.45 5.05
N ALA A 20 11.34 29.77 6.32
CA ALA A 20 10.29 29.42 7.28
C ALA A 20 9.02 30.30 7.10
N GLU A 21 9.16 31.57 6.70
CA GLU A 21 8.03 32.45 6.39
C GLU A 21 7.36 32.15 5.03
N LEU A 22 8.04 31.43 4.13
CA LEU A 22 7.51 31.09 2.80
C LEU A 22 6.88 29.69 2.70
N ARG A 23 6.64 28.98 3.82
CA ARG A 23 5.90 27.73 3.74
C ARG A 23 4.45 28.01 3.33
N PRO A 24 3.97 27.43 2.20
CA PRO A 24 2.60 27.63 1.78
C PRO A 24 1.64 27.17 2.88
N SER A 25 0.60 28.00 3.15
CA SER A 25 -0.45 27.66 4.12
C SER A 25 -1.08 26.29 3.77
N THR A 26 -1.50 25.53 4.77
CA THR A 26 -2.23 24.27 4.58
C THR A 26 -3.41 24.40 3.60
N TRP A 27 -4.00 25.58 3.49
CA TRP A 27 -5.13 25.89 2.63
C TRP A 27 -4.73 26.49 1.27
N SER A 28 -3.43 26.66 1.00
CA SER A 28 -2.95 27.30 -0.25
C SER A 28 -3.43 26.62 -1.53
N PRO A 29 -3.54 25.26 -1.63
CA PRO A 29 -4.03 24.62 -2.85
C PRO A 29 -5.46 25.03 -3.24
N LEU A 30 -6.30 25.41 -2.27
CA LEU A 30 -7.67 25.85 -2.53
C LEU A 30 -7.77 27.21 -3.23
N ARG A 31 -6.66 27.95 -3.36
CA ARG A 31 -6.60 29.18 -4.16
C ARG A 31 -6.67 28.88 -5.66
N HIS A 32 -6.23 27.71 -6.07
CA HIS A 32 -6.32 27.25 -7.46
C HIS A 32 -7.75 26.80 -7.78
N ALA A 33 -8.45 27.53 -8.65
CA ALA A 33 -9.88 27.32 -8.92
C ALA A 33 -10.19 25.89 -9.38
N THR A 34 -9.34 25.32 -10.24
CA THR A 34 -9.52 23.94 -10.74
C THR A 34 -9.33 22.92 -9.62
N PHE A 35 -8.29 23.06 -8.81
CA PHE A 35 -8.08 22.17 -7.66
C PHE A 35 -9.22 22.26 -6.66
N ARG A 36 -9.64 23.48 -6.32
CA ARG A 36 -10.77 23.72 -5.40
C ARG A 36 -12.06 23.06 -5.89
N ALA A 37 -12.38 23.21 -7.18
CA ALA A 37 -13.58 22.60 -7.77
C ALA A 37 -13.52 21.08 -7.70
N LEU A 38 -12.38 20.45 -8.05
CA LEU A 38 -12.18 19.02 -7.97
C LEU A 38 -12.12 18.52 -6.54
N TRP A 39 -11.53 19.26 -5.61
CA TRP A 39 -11.49 18.90 -4.20
C TRP A 39 -12.87 18.92 -3.55
N ILE A 40 -13.71 19.93 -3.86
CA ILE A 40 -15.10 19.97 -3.39
C ILE A 40 -15.92 18.83 -4.00
N ALA A 41 -15.74 18.56 -5.31
CA ALA A 41 -16.39 17.44 -5.97
C ALA A 41 -15.98 16.09 -5.35
N GLY A 42 -14.69 15.91 -5.07
CA GLY A 42 -14.16 14.74 -4.37
C GLY A 42 -14.73 14.59 -2.96
N LEU A 43 -14.77 15.68 -2.17
CA LEU A 43 -15.38 15.65 -0.83
C LEU A 43 -16.84 15.19 -0.87
N VAL A 44 -17.65 15.75 -1.77
CA VAL A 44 -19.06 15.37 -1.92
C VAL A 44 -19.17 13.91 -2.40
N SER A 45 -18.27 13.47 -3.29
CA SER A 45 -18.21 12.07 -3.75
C SER A 45 -17.81 11.12 -2.63
N ASP A 46 -16.85 11.50 -1.77
CA ASP A 46 -16.48 10.71 -0.58
C ASP A 46 -17.70 10.51 0.35
N PHE A 47 -18.51 11.56 0.57
CA PHE A 47 -19.76 11.42 1.32
C PHE A 47 -20.73 10.45 0.63
N GLY A 48 -20.89 10.57 -0.69
CA GLY A 48 -21.73 9.65 -1.48
C GLY A 48 -21.28 8.21 -1.34
N ALA A 49 -19.99 7.95 -1.46
CA ALA A 49 -19.40 6.61 -1.37
C ALA A 49 -19.63 5.96 0.03
N TRP A 50 -19.37 6.69 1.13
CA TRP A 50 -19.58 6.17 2.47
C TRP A 50 -21.08 5.97 2.82
N MET A 51 -21.97 6.83 2.34
CA MET A 51 -23.42 6.61 2.47
C MET A 51 -23.87 5.40 1.67
N HIS A 52 -23.33 5.22 0.46
CA HIS A 52 -23.62 4.10 -0.42
C HIS A 52 -23.24 2.76 0.24
N GLU A 53 -22.04 2.67 0.83
CA GLU A 53 -21.55 1.49 1.55
C GLU A 53 -22.52 1.10 2.69
N VAL A 54 -22.99 2.09 3.46
CA VAL A 54 -24.01 1.87 4.50
C VAL A 54 -25.33 1.38 3.88
N GLY A 55 -25.72 1.94 2.72
CA GLY A 55 -26.92 1.55 1.99
C GLY A 55 -26.90 0.11 1.54
N GLU A 56 -25.81 -0.32 0.91
CA GLU A 56 -25.64 -1.70 0.43
C GLU A 56 -25.67 -2.70 1.58
N ALA A 57 -24.87 -2.44 2.62
CA ALA A 57 -24.78 -3.32 3.78
C ALA A 57 -26.14 -3.44 4.51
N TRP A 58 -26.87 -2.32 4.69
CA TRP A 58 -28.18 -2.32 5.30
C TRP A 58 -29.25 -3.00 4.43
N LEU A 59 -29.25 -2.70 3.13
CA LEU A 59 -30.15 -3.32 2.16
C LEU A 59 -29.99 -4.83 2.15
N MET A 60 -28.73 -5.34 2.15
CA MET A 60 -28.46 -6.77 2.20
C MET A 60 -29.10 -7.43 3.43
N THR A 61 -29.04 -6.80 4.61
CA THR A 61 -29.69 -7.34 5.82
C THR A 61 -31.22 -7.37 5.70
N SER A 62 -31.78 -6.55 4.82
CA SER A 62 -33.24 -6.54 4.55
C SER A 62 -33.66 -7.58 3.52
N LEU A 63 -32.78 -7.86 2.53
CA LEU A 63 -33.01 -8.83 1.47
C LEU A 63 -32.78 -10.28 1.94
N SER A 64 -31.85 -10.47 2.88
CA SER A 64 -31.51 -11.81 3.36
C SER A 64 -31.20 -11.84 4.85
N PRO A 65 -31.69 -12.89 5.56
CA PRO A 65 -31.27 -13.14 6.93
C PRO A 65 -29.84 -13.71 7.05
N SER A 66 -29.19 -14.14 5.97
CA SER A 66 -27.89 -14.82 6.00
C SER A 66 -26.74 -13.87 6.35
N PRO A 67 -26.01 -14.05 7.47
CA PRO A 67 -24.78 -13.32 7.76
C PRO A 67 -23.71 -13.54 6.71
N LEU A 68 -23.70 -14.71 6.06
CA LEU A 68 -22.75 -15.00 4.99
C LEU A 68 -22.96 -14.09 3.78
N LEU A 69 -24.22 -13.88 3.34
CA LEU A 69 -24.48 -13.00 2.19
C LEU A 69 -24.14 -11.55 2.50
N VAL A 70 -24.36 -11.09 3.73
CA VAL A 70 -23.93 -9.75 4.17
C VAL A 70 -22.41 -9.62 4.14
N ALA A 71 -21.69 -10.62 4.62
CA ALA A 71 -20.23 -10.61 4.62
C ALA A 71 -19.63 -10.79 3.21
N LEU A 72 -20.32 -11.53 2.33
CA LEU A 72 -19.93 -11.69 0.93
C LEU A 72 -19.93 -10.37 0.15
N LEU A 73 -20.77 -9.39 0.52
CA LEU A 73 -20.75 -8.07 -0.08
C LEU A 73 -19.36 -7.42 0.09
N THR A 74 -18.89 -7.30 1.34
CA THR A 74 -17.55 -6.78 1.65
C THR A 74 -16.43 -7.62 1.00
N SER A 75 -16.62 -8.93 0.92
CA SER A 75 -15.65 -9.83 0.27
C SER A 75 -15.61 -9.61 -1.24
N ALA A 76 -16.76 -9.39 -1.88
CA ALA A 76 -16.85 -9.13 -3.33
C ALA A 76 -16.18 -7.80 -3.69
N ASP A 77 -16.43 -6.75 -2.92
CA ASP A 77 -15.80 -5.44 -3.10
C ASP A 77 -14.27 -5.53 -3.01
N SER A 78 -13.78 -6.15 -1.94
CA SER A 78 -12.36 -6.34 -1.72
C SER A 78 -11.73 -7.24 -2.79
N LEU A 79 -12.43 -8.27 -3.26
CA LEU A 79 -11.98 -9.15 -4.33
C LEU A 79 -11.88 -8.40 -5.67
N ALA A 80 -12.83 -7.53 -5.98
CA ALA A 80 -12.76 -6.70 -7.18
C ALA A 80 -11.51 -5.80 -7.17
N ILE A 81 -11.26 -5.10 -6.07
CA ILE A 81 -10.07 -4.26 -5.92
C ILE A 81 -8.79 -5.10 -5.99
N PHE A 82 -8.76 -6.27 -5.33
CA PHE A 82 -7.64 -7.22 -5.38
C PHE A 82 -7.29 -7.63 -6.82
N LEU A 83 -8.28 -8.00 -7.61
CA LEU A 83 -8.07 -8.49 -8.98
C LEU A 83 -7.70 -7.38 -9.97
N PHE A 84 -8.29 -6.20 -9.82
CA PHE A 84 -8.21 -5.15 -10.84
C PHE A 84 -7.25 -4.00 -10.50
N SER A 85 -6.73 -3.89 -9.27
CA SER A 85 -5.82 -2.80 -8.89
C SER A 85 -4.52 -2.76 -9.70
N LEU A 86 -3.92 -3.92 -10.01
CA LEU A 86 -2.70 -3.98 -10.84
C LEU A 86 -2.95 -3.59 -12.31
N PRO A 87 -3.94 -4.17 -13.02
CA PRO A 87 -4.30 -3.72 -14.36
C PRO A 87 -4.70 -2.24 -14.41
N ALA A 88 -5.39 -1.75 -13.37
CA ALA A 88 -5.82 -0.36 -13.25
C ALA A 88 -4.66 0.63 -13.22
N GLY A 89 -3.62 0.34 -12.43
CA GLY A 89 -2.41 1.15 -12.41
C GLY A 89 -1.76 1.26 -13.78
N ALA A 90 -1.69 0.13 -14.49
CA ALA A 90 -1.16 0.10 -15.86
C ALA A 90 -1.97 0.94 -16.85
N LEU A 91 -3.29 0.87 -16.77
CA LEU A 91 -4.18 1.67 -17.61
C LEU A 91 -4.02 3.17 -17.34
N ALA A 92 -3.86 3.57 -16.07
CA ALA A 92 -3.66 4.96 -15.68
C ALA A 92 -2.33 5.56 -16.18
N ASP A 93 -1.32 4.72 -16.42
CA ASP A 93 -0.02 5.16 -16.94
C ASP A 93 -0.02 5.31 -18.48
N VAL A 94 -0.83 4.52 -19.19
CA VAL A 94 -0.84 4.47 -20.66
C VAL A 94 -1.92 5.37 -21.28
N LEU A 95 -3.08 5.48 -20.63
CA LEU A 95 -4.24 6.19 -21.18
C LEU A 95 -4.25 7.67 -20.76
N ASP A 96 -4.97 8.48 -21.53
CA ASP A 96 -5.26 9.87 -21.16
C ASP A 96 -6.04 9.92 -19.84
N ARG A 97 -5.41 10.51 -18.80
CA ARG A 97 -5.92 10.55 -17.42
C ARG A 97 -7.32 11.15 -17.33
N ARG A 98 -7.60 12.22 -18.08
CA ARG A 98 -8.91 12.88 -18.07
C ARG A 98 -9.98 11.98 -18.71
N ARG A 99 -9.68 11.36 -19.85
CA ARG A 99 -10.63 10.45 -20.52
C ARG A 99 -10.91 9.24 -19.66
N LEU A 100 -9.87 8.66 -19.05
CA LEU A 100 -10.01 7.53 -18.17
C LEU A 100 -10.82 7.89 -16.91
N ALA A 101 -10.56 9.06 -16.28
CA ALA A 101 -11.34 9.55 -15.16
C ALA A 101 -12.83 9.74 -15.51
N ILE A 102 -13.12 10.35 -16.65
CA ILE A 102 -14.53 10.52 -17.10
C ILE A 102 -15.18 9.15 -17.36
N PHE A 103 -14.45 8.21 -17.97
CA PHE A 103 -14.97 6.87 -18.23
C PHE A 103 -15.30 6.14 -16.92
N THR A 104 -14.38 6.14 -15.93
CA THR A 104 -14.62 5.50 -14.64
C THR A 104 -15.79 6.14 -13.89
N GLN A 105 -15.89 7.46 -13.92
CA GLN A 105 -17.00 8.18 -13.26
C GLN A 105 -18.35 7.90 -13.94
N VAL A 106 -18.40 7.76 -15.27
CA VAL A 106 -19.62 7.33 -15.99
C VAL A 106 -19.97 5.89 -15.64
N TRP A 107 -18.98 5.00 -15.55
CA TRP A 107 -19.18 3.62 -15.10
C TRP A 107 -19.82 3.57 -13.71
N LEU A 108 -19.24 4.31 -12.74
CA LEU A 108 -19.74 4.39 -11.36
C LEU A 108 -21.15 5.03 -11.30
N LEU A 109 -21.40 6.06 -12.10
CA LEU A 109 -22.71 6.69 -12.23
C LEU A 109 -23.78 5.69 -12.69
N VAL A 110 -23.48 4.93 -13.76
CA VAL A 110 -24.44 3.95 -14.32
C VAL A 110 -24.69 2.84 -13.30
N ALA A 111 -23.66 2.34 -12.64
CA ALA A 111 -23.79 1.31 -11.62
C ALA A 111 -24.64 1.80 -10.42
N ALA A 112 -24.38 3.02 -9.91
CA ALA A 112 -25.12 3.60 -8.81
C ALA A 112 -26.59 3.90 -9.18
N LEU A 113 -26.85 4.38 -10.41
CA LEU A 113 -28.22 4.57 -10.91
C LEU A 113 -28.96 3.24 -11.03
N THR A 114 -28.30 2.20 -11.52
CA THR A 114 -28.89 0.85 -11.64
C THR A 114 -29.27 0.33 -10.25
N LEU A 115 -28.37 0.48 -9.25
CA LEU A 115 -28.67 0.13 -7.87
C LEU A 115 -29.85 0.92 -7.31
N ALA A 116 -29.91 2.24 -7.57
CA ALA A 116 -30.98 3.09 -7.09
C ALA A 116 -32.34 2.67 -7.71
N VAL A 117 -32.39 2.48 -9.02
CA VAL A 117 -33.63 2.11 -9.74
C VAL A 117 -34.14 0.74 -9.31
N LEU A 118 -33.28 -0.29 -9.34
CA LEU A 118 -33.68 -1.64 -8.96
C LEU A 118 -34.11 -1.74 -7.50
N THR A 119 -33.50 -0.93 -6.61
CA THR A 119 -33.91 -0.86 -5.21
C THR A 119 -35.23 -0.15 -5.05
N TYR A 120 -35.48 0.93 -5.80
CA TYR A 120 -36.76 1.67 -5.79
C TYR A 120 -37.93 0.80 -6.29
N GLU A 121 -37.71 0.07 -7.40
CA GLU A 121 -38.72 -0.84 -7.99
C GLU A 121 -38.92 -2.12 -7.16
N GLY A 122 -38.14 -2.35 -6.09
CA GLY A 122 -38.21 -3.58 -5.29
C GLY A 122 -37.73 -4.85 -6.03
N ALA A 123 -37.01 -4.68 -7.15
CA ALA A 123 -36.50 -5.79 -7.97
C ALA A 123 -35.12 -6.31 -7.51
N MET A 124 -34.55 -5.70 -6.47
CA MET A 124 -33.23 -6.07 -5.96
C MET A 124 -33.24 -7.43 -5.27
N THR A 125 -32.30 -8.28 -5.64
CA THR A 125 -32.05 -9.57 -4.97
C THR A 125 -30.66 -9.60 -4.34
N PRO A 126 -30.38 -10.48 -3.36
CA PRO A 126 -29.08 -10.54 -2.70
C PRO A 126 -27.90 -10.75 -3.69
N TRP A 127 -28.05 -11.66 -4.65
CA TRP A 127 -27.03 -11.95 -5.64
C TRP A 127 -26.84 -10.81 -6.66
N LEU A 128 -27.92 -10.13 -7.03
CA LEU A 128 -27.85 -8.97 -7.91
C LEU A 128 -27.13 -7.81 -7.22
N LEU A 129 -27.40 -7.59 -5.94
CA LEU A 129 -26.70 -6.59 -5.13
C LEU A 129 -25.20 -6.89 -5.06
N ILE A 130 -24.79 -8.13 -4.72
CA ILE A 130 -23.37 -8.53 -4.71
C ILE A 130 -22.72 -8.33 -6.09
N SER A 131 -23.41 -8.70 -7.16
CA SER A 131 -22.87 -8.56 -8.52
C SER A 131 -22.67 -7.10 -8.93
N LEU A 132 -23.64 -6.23 -8.62
CA LEU A 132 -23.57 -4.81 -8.95
C LEU A 132 -22.52 -4.08 -8.10
N SER A 133 -22.39 -4.42 -6.81
CA SER A 133 -21.33 -3.91 -5.94
C SER A 133 -19.95 -4.34 -6.44
N PHE A 134 -19.79 -5.61 -6.84
CA PHE A 134 -18.55 -6.09 -7.47
C PHE A 134 -18.20 -5.29 -8.74
N VAL A 135 -19.17 -5.07 -9.63
CA VAL A 135 -18.99 -4.27 -10.86
C VAL A 135 -18.64 -2.82 -10.53
N MET A 136 -19.27 -2.23 -9.51
CA MET A 136 -18.96 -0.89 -9.05
C MET A 136 -17.54 -0.80 -8.48
N SER A 137 -17.13 -1.78 -7.69
CA SER A 137 -15.79 -1.86 -7.08
C SER A 137 -14.68 -2.05 -8.14
N ILE A 138 -14.97 -2.67 -9.30
CA ILE A 138 -14.03 -2.65 -10.46
C ILE A 138 -13.81 -1.21 -10.94
N GLY A 139 -14.89 -0.43 -11.09
CA GLY A 139 -14.80 0.99 -11.48
C GLY A 139 -13.97 1.79 -10.47
N ALA A 140 -14.21 1.60 -9.17
CA ALA A 140 -13.47 2.25 -8.10
C ALA A 140 -11.98 1.86 -8.08
N ALA A 141 -11.66 0.59 -8.37
CA ALA A 141 -10.28 0.12 -8.47
C ALA A 141 -9.50 0.81 -9.59
N VAL A 142 -10.16 1.13 -10.71
CA VAL A 142 -9.55 1.88 -11.82
C VAL A 142 -9.48 3.38 -11.51
N ASP A 143 -10.48 3.93 -10.83
CA ASP A 143 -10.59 5.35 -10.52
C ASP A 143 -9.48 5.83 -9.55
N ALA A 144 -9.15 5.04 -8.53
CA ALA A 144 -8.21 5.41 -7.49
C ALA A 144 -6.81 5.83 -7.99
N PRO A 145 -6.10 5.08 -8.85
CA PRO A 145 -4.81 5.49 -9.39
C PRO A 145 -4.92 6.70 -10.31
N VAL A 146 -6.03 6.87 -11.01
CA VAL A 146 -6.28 8.02 -11.89
C VAL A 146 -6.35 9.32 -11.09
N TRP A 147 -7.09 9.32 -9.97
CA TRP A 147 -7.14 10.48 -9.06
C TRP A 147 -5.77 10.84 -8.50
N GLN A 148 -4.97 9.85 -8.07
CA GLN A 148 -3.62 10.09 -7.59
C GLN A 148 -2.72 10.72 -8.66
N ALA A 149 -2.92 10.36 -9.92
CA ALA A 149 -2.16 10.90 -11.04
C ALA A 149 -2.60 12.31 -11.47
N ILE A 150 -3.86 12.70 -11.22
CA ILE A 150 -4.41 14.02 -11.57
C ILE A 150 -3.94 15.12 -10.61
N VAL A 151 -3.87 14.84 -9.30
CA VAL A 151 -3.56 15.86 -8.28
C VAL A 151 -2.27 16.65 -8.56
N PRO A 152 -1.13 16.02 -8.95
CA PRO A 152 0.09 16.74 -9.29
C PRO A 152 -0.01 17.66 -10.52
N ASP A 153 -0.98 17.39 -11.41
CA ASP A 153 -1.19 18.20 -12.62
C ASP A 153 -1.99 19.49 -12.35
N LEU A 154 -2.60 19.61 -11.15
CA LEU A 154 -3.50 20.71 -10.79
C LEU A 154 -2.82 21.85 -10.05
N ILE A 155 -1.69 21.58 -9.40
CA ILE A 155 -1.04 22.48 -8.45
C ILE A 155 0.49 22.49 -8.63
N PRO A 156 1.19 23.56 -8.19
CA PRO A 156 2.65 23.57 -8.11
C PRO A 156 3.20 22.50 -7.18
N ARG A 157 4.41 22.02 -7.46
CA ARG A 157 5.05 20.92 -6.71
C ARG A 157 5.31 21.22 -5.23
N ASP A 158 5.53 22.48 -4.90
CA ASP A 158 5.73 22.99 -3.53
C ASP A 158 4.47 22.93 -2.68
N GLU A 159 3.28 22.94 -3.30
CA GLU A 159 1.98 22.82 -2.64
C GLU A 159 1.42 21.39 -2.61
N LEU A 160 2.10 20.42 -3.27
CA LEU A 160 1.63 19.04 -3.35
C LEU A 160 1.43 18.35 -1.98
N PRO A 161 2.32 18.53 -0.97
CA PRO A 161 2.10 17.96 0.35
C PRO A 161 0.80 18.45 1.02
N GLN A 162 0.46 19.72 0.83
CA GLN A 162 -0.76 20.32 1.38
C GLN A 162 -2.02 19.79 0.67
N ALA A 163 -1.96 19.61 -0.65
CA ALA A 163 -3.07 19.02 -1.40
C ALA A 163 -3.35 17.58 -1.00
N VAL A 164 -2.30 16.78 -0.82
CA VAL A 164 -2.43 15.40 -0.31
C VAL A 164 -3.03 15.40 1.10
N ALA A 165 -2.59 16.32 1.97
CA ALA A 165 -3.16 16.45 3.31
C ALA A 165 -4.66 16.81 3.27
N LEU A 166 -5.07 17.75 2.39
CA LEU A 166 -6.47 18.12 2.19
C LEU A 166 -7.31 16.95 1.68
N GLY A 167 -6.78 16.11 0.79
CA GLY A 167 -7.45 14.86 0.37
C GLY A 167 -7.67 13.91 1.55
N GLY A 168 -6.66 13.74 2.41
CA GLY A 168 -6.79 12.95 3.63
C GLY A 168 -7.84 13.49 4.60
N VAL A 169 -7.95 14.82 4.74
CA VAL A 169 -9.00 15.46 5.55
C VAL A 169 -10.38 15.17 4.99
N SER A 170 -10.58 15.26 3.65
CA SER A 170 -11.83 14.94 2.95
C SER A 170 -12.33 13.55 3.31
N ILE A 171 -11.52 12.54 3.05
CA ILE A 171 -11.84 11.12 3.29
C ILE A 171 -12.19 10.86 4.77
N ASN A 172 -11.42 11.44 5.70
CA ASN A 172 -11.65 11.19 7.13
C ASN A 172 -12.93 11.87 7.66
N ILE A 173 -13.25 13.07 7.20
CA ILE A 173 -14.52 13.73 7.55
C ILE A 173 -15.70 12.93 6.99
N ALA A 174 -15.63 12.53 5.71
CA ALA A 174 -16.67 11.74 5.09
C ALA A 174 -16.88 10.40 5.85
N ARG A 175 -15.81 9.69 6.18
CA ARG A 175 -15.85 8.43 6.94
C ARG A 175 -16.52 8.58 8.32
N ALA A 176 -16.32 9.70 9.00
CA ALA A 176 -16.87 9.92 10.33
C ALA A 176 -18.36 10.32 10.30
N VAL A 177 -18.77 11.10 9.29
CA VAL A 177 -20.08 11.76 9.27
C VAL A 177 -21.06 11.08 8.30
N ALA A 178 -20.61 10.70 7.11
CA ALA A 178 -21.47 10.18 6.06
C ALA A 178 -22.22 8.90 6.43
N PRO A 179 -21.66 7.92 7.17
CA PRO A 179 -22.41 6.75 7.58
C PRO A 179 -23.64 7.07 8.42
N ALA A 180 -23.53 8.03 9.36
CA ALA A 180 -24.66 8.44 10.19
C ALA A 180 -25.75 9.16 9.37
N LEU A 181 -25.34 10.02 8.44
CA LEU A 181 -26.25 10.68 7.49
C LEU A 181 -26.91 9.66 6.56
N GLY A 182 -26.15 8.70 6.06
CA GLY A 182 -26.67 7.60 5.24
C GLY A 182 -27.73 6.79 5.96
N GLY A 183 -27.44 6.38 7.21
CA GLY A 183 -28.39 5.67 8.05
C GLY A 183 -29.70 6.44 8.30
N LEU A 184 -29.59 7.77 8.47
CA LEU A 184 -30.77 8.65 8.66
C LEU A 184 -31.58 8.76 7.35
N ILE A 185 -30.93 8.94 6.20
CA ILE A 185 -31.60 8.99 4.89
C ILE A 185 -32.32 7.66 4.61
N ILE A 186 -31.66 6.54 4.89
CA ILE A 186 -32.26 5.21 4.72
C ILE A 186 -33.52 5.04 5.60
N ALA A 187 -33.49 5.52 6.84
CA ALA A 187 -34.60 5.44 7.75
C ALA A 187 -35.80 6.30 7.31
N SER A 188 -35.54 7.46 6.72
CA SER A 188 -36.57 8.44 6.35
C SER A 188 -37.14 8.25 4.94
N ILE A 189 -36.32 7.84 3.99
CA ILE A 189 -36.67 7.80 2.55
C ILE A 189 -36.54 6.37 1.99
N GLY A 190 -35.52 5.63 2.43
CA GLY A 190 -35.20 4.29 1.96
C GLY A 190 -33.78 4.16 1.37
N PRO A 191 -33.31 2.91 1.18
CA PRO A 191 -31.94 2.66 0.72
C PRO A 191 -31.63 3.23 -0.68
N TYR A 192 -32.63 3.28 -1.57
CA TYR A 192 -32.44 3.80 -2.93
C TYR A 192 -31.96 5.26 -2.95
N ALA A 193 -32.33 6.04 -1.92
CA ALA A 193 -32.01 7.46 -1.85
C ALA A 193 -30.49 7.72 -1.69
N VAL A 194 -29.78 6.87 -0.93
CA VAL A 194 -28.31 7.00 -0.79
C VAL A 194 -27.58 6.58 -2.08
N PHE A 195 -28.09 5.61 -2.83
CA PHE A 195 -27.57 5.23 -4.14
C PHE A 195 -27.79 6.35 -5.17
N LEU A 196 -28.98 6.95 -5.17
CA LEU A 196 -29.28 8.10 -6.02
C LEU A 196 -28.40 9.31 -5.68
N PHE A 197 -28.23 9.60 -4.39
CA PHE A 197 -27.33 10.65 -3.94
C PHE A 197 -25.90 10.41 -4.46
N ASN A 198 -25.38 9.20 -4.32
CA ASN A 198 -24.05 8.84 -4.83
C ASN A 198 -23.97 9.01 -6.36
N ALA A 199 -24.99 8.60 -7.10
CA ALA A 199 -25.06 8.83 -8.55
C ALA A 199 -24.98 10.33 -8.91
N ILE A 200 -25.69 11.19 -8.16
CA ILE A 200 -25.63 12.65 -8.35
C ILE A 200 -24.20 13.17 -8.08
N THR A 201 -23.48 12.62 -7.10
CA THR A 201 -22.10 13.03 -6.84
C THR A 201 -21.18 12.69 -8.00
N PHE A 202 -21.29 11.50 -8.62
CA PHE A 202 -20.54 11.14 -9.81
C PHE A 202 -20.85 12.05 -11.00
N PHE A 203 -22.11 12.38 -11.21
CA PHE A 203 -22.51 13.34 -12.24
C PHE A 203 -21.83 14.71 -12.03
N TYR A 204 -21.78 15.19 -10.77
CA TYR A 204 -21.11 16.43 -10.43
C TYR A 204 -19.60 16.36 -10.71
N VAL A 205 -18.94 15.27 -10.36
CA VAL A 205 -17.52 15.03 -10.65
C VAL A 205 -17.27 15.04 -12.16
N ILE A 206 -18.12 14.35 -12.96
CA ILE A 206 -18.05 14.36 -14.43
C ILE A 206 -18.15 15.78 -14.97
N ALA A 207 -19.10 16.59 -14.48
CA ALA A 207 -19.28 17.97 -14.91
C ALA A 207 -18.05 18.85 -14.65
N VAL A 208 -17.35 18.64 -13.52
CA VAL A 208 -16.10 19.34 -13.19
C VAL A 208 -14.95 18.86 -14.08
N LEU A 209 -14.77 17.54 -14.25
CA LEU A 209 -13.74 16.95 -15.12
C LEU A 209 -13.94 17.35 -16.59
N ALA A 210 -15.17 17.49 -17.05
CA ALA A 210 -15.46 17.93 -18.43
C ALA A 210 -15.00 19.37 -18.71
N ARG A 211 -14.97 20.22 -17.69
CA ARG A 211 -14.45 21.60 -17.78
C ARG A 211 -12.94 21.70 -17.60
N TRP A 212 -12.31 20.70 -17.01
CA TRP A 212 -10.86 20.67 -16.80
C TRP A 212 -10.12 20.35 -18.11
N ARG A 213 -9.10 21.15 -18.42
CA ARG A 213 -8.21 20.93 -19.56
C ARG A 213 -6.80 20.65 -19.05
N PRO A 214 -6.32 19.40 -19.10
CA PRO A 214 -4.96 19.07 -18.67
C PRO A 214 -3.92 19.77 -19.55
N ARG A 215 -2.85 20.25 -18.94
CA ARG A 215 -1.65 20.67 -19.65
C ARG A 215 -0.90 19.41 -20.05
N SER A 216 -0.80 19.13 -21.34
CA SER A 216 -0.12 17.94 -21.88
C SER A 216 1.37 18.01 -21.53
N ALA A 217 1.79 17.30 -20.50
CA ALA A 217 3.20 16.96 -20.29
C ALA A 217 3.48 15.68 -21.08
N LYS A 218 4.20 15.79 -22.20
CA LYS A 218 4.69 14.61 -22.93
C LYS A 218 5.66 13.86 -22.01
N ALA A 219 5.33 12.64 -21.66
CA ALA A 219 6.27 11.73 -21.00
C ALA A 219 7.43 11.45 -21.96
N ASN A 220 8.66 11.78 -21.57
CA ASN A 220 9.85 11.66 -22.42
C ASN A 220 10.50 10.28 -22.41
N LEU A 221 9.95 9.30 -21.68
CA LEU A 221 10.50 7.95 -21.57
C LEU A 221 9.47 6.89 -21.94
N PRO A 222 9.87 5.84 -22.67
CA PRO A 222 8.98 4.71 -22.93
C PRO A 222 8.59 4.03 -21.62
N PRO A 223 7.32 3.57 -21.47
CA PRO A 223 6.85 2.87 -20.28
C PRO A 223 7.66 1.59 -20.06
N GLU A 224 8.07 1.34 -18.80
CA GLU A 224 8.70 0.06 -18.42
C GLU A 224 7.73 -1.09 -18.71
N ARG A 225 8.26 -2.25 -19.13
CA ARG A 225 7.46 -3.46 -19.34
C ARG A 225 6.80 -3.86 -18.01
N LEU A 226 5.47 -3.84 -17.96
CA LEU A 226 4.66 -4.09 -16.75
C LEU A 226 5.04 -5.36 -16.01
N LEU A 227 5.25 -6.46 -16.74
CA LEU A 227 5.65 -7.74 -16.16
C LEU A 227 7.00 -7.68 -15.44
N GLY A 228 7.99 -7.00 -16.03
CA GLY A 228 9.30 -6.81 -15.39
C GLY A 228 9.21 -5.95 -14.12
N ALA A 229 8.32 -4.94 -14.15
CA ALA A 229 8.07 -4.11 -12.99
C ALA A 229 7.45 -4.90 -11.82
N VAL A 230 6.43 -5.72 -12.08
CA VAL A 230 5.81 -6.59 -11.06
C VAL A 230 6.80 -7.61 -10.52
N GLN A 231 7.55 -8.27 -11.40
CA GLN A 231 8.55 -9.27 -11.00
C GLN A 231 9.65 -8.67 -10.11
N SER A 232 10.14 -7.47 -10.43
CA SER A 232 11.14 -6.80 -9.60
C SER A 232 10.60 -6.41 -8.22
N GLY A 233 9.34 -5.95 -8.12
CA GLY A 233 8.67 -5.68 -6.86
C GLY A 233 8.49 -6.94 -6.01
N LEU A 234 8.03 -8.03 -6.62
CA LEU A 234 7.83 -9.32 -5.94
C LEU A 234 9.16 -9.92 -5.48
N ARG A 235 10.20 -9.85 -6.32
CA ARG A 235 11.57 -10.28 -5.98
C ARG A 235 12.11 -9.50 -4.79
N TYR A 236 11.96 -8.18 -4.80
CA TYR A 236 12.34 -7.32 -3.69
C TYR A 236 11.59 -7.70 -2.41
N ALA A 237 10.27 -7.81 -2.47
CA ALA A 237 9.41 -8.13 -1.33
C ALA A 237 9.75 -9.49 -0.70
N ARG A 238 9.93 -10.53 -1.53
CA ARG A 238 10.27 -11.90 -1.07
C ARG A 238 11.64 -12.01 -0.41
N ASN A 239 12.58 -11.15 -0.79
CA ASN A 239 13.93 -11.13 -0.23
C ASN A 239 14.15 -10.04 0.83
N SER A 240 13.08 -9.41 1.33
CA SER A 240 13.11 -8.40 2.40
C SER A 240 12.35 -8.92 3.62
N PRO A 241 13.05 -9.44 4.65
CA PRO A 241 12.41 -9.95 5.87
C PRO A 241 11.49 -8.92 6.55
N GLU A 242 11.86 -7.64 6.48
CA GLU A 242 11.07 -6.54 7.03
C GLU A 242 9.72 -6.40 6.31
N LEU A 243 9.69 -6.52 4.98
CA LEU A 243 8.45 -6.47 4.21
C LEU A 243 7.59 -7.71 4.44
N LEU A 244 8.19 -8.89 4.51
CA LEU A 244 7.46 -10.11 4.83
C LEU A 244 6.81 -10.01 6.21
N ALA A 245 7.51 -9.40 7.19
CA ALA A 245 6.95 -9.14 8.51
C ALA A 245 5.75 -8.19 8.45
N VAL A 246 5.84 -7.10 7.69
CA VAL A 246 4.73 -6.15 7.50
C VAL A 246 3.56 -6.84 6.81
N PHE A 247 3.79 -7.59 5.72
CA PHE A 247 2.72 -8.28 4.98
C PHE A 247 2.01 -9.33 5.84
N PHE A 248 2.74 -10.14 6.60
CA PHE A 248 2.16 -11.10 7.53
C PHE A 248 1.26 -10.40 8.56
N ARG A 249 1.77 -9.33 9.18
CA ARG A 249 1.02 -8.58 10.20
C ARG A 249 -0.18 -7.83 9.61
N THR A 250 -0.06 -7.33 8.38
CA THR A 250 -1.19 -6.75 7.64
C THR A 250 -2.26 -7.81 7.40
N GLY A 251 -1.86 -8.98 6.89
CA GLY A 251 -2.78 -10.09 6.66
C GLY A 251 -3.55 -10.48 7.91
N VAL A 252 -2.85 -10.67 9.04
CA VAL A 252 -3.48 -11.02 10.33
C VAL A 252 -4.43 -9.93 10.82
N ALA A 253 -3.95 -8.67 10.85
CA ALA A 253 -4.74 -7.57 11.38
C ALA A 253 -6.03 -7.36 10.58
N LEU A 254 -5.93 -7.35 9.24
CA LEU A 254 -7.08 -7.09 8.38
C LEU A 254 -8.02 -8.28 8.26
N PHE A 255 -7.48 -9.51 8.20
CA PHE A 255 -8.29 -10.71 8.23
C PHE A 255 -9.18 -10.76 9.49
N ALA A 256 -8.62 -10.51 10.67
CA ALA A 256 -9.40 -10.52 11.91
C ALA A 256 -10.35 -9.32 12.00
N SER A 257 -9.90 -8.12 11.60
CA SER A 257 -10.72 -6.91 11.68
C SER A 257 -11.88 -6.90 10.69
N SER A 258 -11.78 -7.62 9.58
CA SER A 258 -12.87 -7.74 8.60
C SER A 258 -14.14 -8.36 9.20
N CYS A 259 -14.02 -9.09 10.31
CA CYS A 259 -15.18 -9.59 11.07
C CYS A 259 -16.10 -8.45 11.49
N LEU A 260 -15.55 -7.38 12.08
CA LEU A 260 -16.34 -6.22 12.46
C LEU A 260 -16.93 -5.50 11.24
N LEU A 261 -16.10 -5.23 10.22
CA LEU A 261 -16.52 -4.51 9.02
C LEU A 261 -17.65 -5.24 8.30
N ALA A 262 -17.52 -6.54 8.08
CA ALA A 262 -18.48 -7.34 7.33
C ALA A 262 -19.76 -7.67 8.12
N LEU A 263 -19.68 -7.84 9.45
CA LEU A 263 -20.79 -8.32 10.26
C LEU A 263 -21.43 -7.23 11.15
N LEU A 264 -20.91 -5.98 11.10
CA LEU A 264 -21.49 -4.86 11.85
C LEU A 264 -22.98 -4.63 11.56
N PRO A 265 -23.47 -4.67 10.28
CA PRO A 265 -24.90 -4.50 10.00
C PRO A 265 -25.74 -5.65 10.57
N VAL A 266 -25.21 -6.89 10.62
CA VAL A 266 -25.88 -8.04 11.25
C VAL A 266 -25.95 -7.86 12.77
N LEU A 267 -24.83 -7.42 13.39
CA LEU A 267 -24.77 -7.10 14.82
C LEU A 267 -25.82 -6.02 15.18
N ALA A 268 -25.84 -4.92 14.43
CA ALA A 268 -26.77 -3.82 14.65
C ALA A 268 -28.23 -4.28 14.59
N ARG A 269 -28.58 -5.04 13.55
CA ARG A 269 -29.99 -5.45 13.32
C ARG A 269 -30.45 -6.57 14.25
N ARG A 270 -29.64 -7.61 14.48
CA ARG A 270 -30.05 -8.83 15.19
C ARG A 270 -29.81 -8.79 16.69
N GLU A 271 -28.60 -8.38 17.09
CA GLU A 271 -28.23 -8.44 18.51
C GLU A 271 -28.57 -7.15 19.25
N LEU A 272 -28.50 -6.00 18.54
CA LEU A 272 -28.80 -4.70 19.15
C LEU A 272 -30.18 -4.17 18.80
N SER A 273 -30.94 -4.87 17.94
CA SER A 273 -32.30 -4.50 17.49
C SER A 273 -32.39 -3.05 16.99
N LEU A 274 -31.35 -2.57 16.30
CA LEU A 274 -31.26 -1.21 15.79
C LEU A 274 -31.81 -1.11 14.36
N GLY A 275 -32.33 0.07 14.01
CA GLY A 275 -32.65 0.47 12.64
C GLY A 275 -31.41 0.94 11.89
N SER A 276 -31.62 1.37 10.63
CA SER A 276 -30.53 1.90 9.76
C SER A 276 -29.81 3.10 10.37
N THR A 277 -30.51 3.99 11.08
CA THR A 277 -29.89 5.12 11.79
C THR A 277 -28.91 4.63 12.86
N GLY A 278 -29.32 3.62 13.66
CA GLY A 278 -28.44 3.03 14.66
C GLY A 278 -27.22 2.36 14.07
N TYR A 279 -27.37 1.63 12.95
CA TYR A 279 -26.23 1.06 12.21
C TYR A 279 -25.29 2.15 11.69
N GLY A 280 -25.84 3.20 11.06
CA GLY A 280 -25.05 4.33 10.57
C GLY A 280 -24.30 5.06 11.68
N LEU A 281 -24.91 5.23 12.86
CA LEU A 281 -24.25 5.79 14.04
C LEU A 281 -23.12 4.89 14.57
N LEU A 282 -23.32 3.58 14.66
CA LEU A 282 -22.26 2.65 15.05
C LEU A 282 -21.06 2.71 14.08
N TYR A 283 -21.34 2.76 12.77
CA TYR A 283 -20.29 2.89 11.77
C TYR A 283 -19.60 4.25 11.85
N GLY A 284 -20.37 5.33 12.09
CA GLY A 284 -19.83 6.67 12.39
C GLY A 284 -18.96 6.72 13.64
N CYS A 285 -19.28 5.95 14.70
CA CYS A 285 -18.43 5.81 15.88
C CYS A 285 -17.03 5.25 15.52
N MET A 286 -16.96 4.28 14.60
CA MET A 286 -15.68 3.77 14.12
C MET A 286 -14.87 4.86 13.40
N GLY A 287 -15.53 5.66 12.54
CA GLY A 287 -14.91 6.81 11.88
C GLY A 287 -14.44 7.90 12.83
N ALA A 288 -15.28 8.24 13.83
CA ALA A 288 -14.93 9.20 14.88
C ALA A 288 -13.73 8.71 15.72
N GLY A 289 -13.69 7.43 16.05
CA GLY A 289 -12.54 6.81 16.70
C GLY A 289 -11.26 6.92 15.87
N ALA A 290 -11.36 6.70 14.55
CA ALA A 290 -10.23 6.89 13.65
C ALA A 290 -9.73 8.34 13.64
N LEU A 291 -10.63 9.34 13.65
CA LEU A 291 -10.25 10.76 13.77
C LEU A 291 -9.54 11.05 15.11
N LEU A 292 -10.04 10.51 16.22
CA LEU A 292 -9.38 10.63 17.52
C LEU A 292 -7.98 10.02 17.51
N SER A 293 -7.79 8.91 16.79
CA SER A 293 -6.48 8.28 16.64
C SER A 293 -5.46 9.22 15.99
N VAL A 294 -5.86 10.05 15.02
CA VAL A 294 -4.96 11.03 14.38
C VAL A 294 -4.39 11.99 15.43
N ALA A 295 -5.19 12.44 16.38
CA ALA A 295 -4.75 13.34 17.45
C ALA A 295 -3.87 12.62 18.50
N LEU A 296 -4.17 11.34 18.80
CA LEU A 296 -3.47 10.56 19.84
C LEU A 296 -2.16 9.94 19.33
N LEU A 297 -2.08 9.62 18.03
CA LEU A 297 -0.97 8.87 17.44
C LEU A 297 0.41 9.51 17.62
N PRO A 298 0.60 10.84 17.49
CA PRO A 298 1.90 11.48 17.77
C PRO A 298 2.39 11.23 19.20
N THR A 299 1.49 11.34 20.17
CA THR A 299 1.80 11.11 21.59
C THR A 299 2.14 9.63 21.86
N LEU A 300 1.42 8.70 21.23
CA LEU A 300 1.69 7.27 21.34
C LEU A 300 3.06 6.92 20.74
N ARG A 301 3.38 7.44 19.55
CA ARG A 301 4.67 7.21 18.87
C ARG A 301 5.87 7.82 19.58
N ALA A 302 5.66 8.89 20.34
CA ALA A 302 6.72 9.46 21.18
C ALA A 302 7.14 8.50 22.32
N LYS A 303 6.24 7.58 22.73
CA LYS A 303 6.45 6.66 23.87
C LYS A 303 6.61 5.20 23.45
N LEU A 304 6.08 4.80 22.32
CA LEU A 304 6.02 3.41 21.85
C LEU A 304 6.70 3.27 20.49
N SER A 305 7.38 2.16 20.28
CA SER A 305 7.85 1.77 18.95
C SER A 305 6.68 1.43 18.02
N GLU A 306 6.90 1.44 16.70
CA GLU A 306 5.86 1.05 15.73
C GLU A 306 5.35 -0.38 15.98
N ASP A 307 6.24 -1.31 16.36
CA ASP A 307 5.86 -2.68 16.71
C ASP A 307 4.98 -2.75 17.97
N ALA A 308 5.29 -1.92 18.98
CA ALA A 308 4.50 -1.84 20.21
C ALA A 308 3.14 -1.17 19.95
N THR A 309 3.10 -0.12 19.13
CA THR A 309 1.86 0.57 18.74
C THR A 309 0.93 -0.37 17.98
N LEU A 310 1.46 -1.11 17.01
CA LEU A 310 0.70 -2.12 16.27
C LEU A 310 0.17 -3.22 17.18
N ALA A 311 1.01 -3.74 18.09
CA ALA A 311 0.60 -4.79 19.02
C ALA A 311 -0.47 -4.29 20.02
N ALA A 312 -0.32 -3.09 20.56
CA ALA A 312 -1.31 -2.48 21.45
C ALA A 312 -2.65 -2.27 20.72
N GLY A 313 -2.61 -1.71 19.51
CA GLY A 313 -3.80 -1.56 18.66
C GLY A 313 -4.49 -2.91 18.39
N SER A 314 -3.72 -3.95 18.04
CA SER A 314 -4.26 -5.29 17.81
C SER A 314 -4.90 -5.90 19.05
N ILE A 315 -4.30 -5.74 20.23
CA ILE A 315 -4.86 -6.23 21.49
C ILE A 315 -6.15 -5.48 21.84
N VAL A 316 -6.15 -4.14 21.70
CA VAL A 316 -7.35 -3.33 21.96
C VAL A 316 -8.45 -3.71 20.98
N PHE A 317 -8.17 -3.87 19.68
CA PHE A 317 -9.17 -4.26 18.71
C PHE A 317 -9.72 -5.68 18.95
N ALA A 318 -8.86 -6.63 19.33
CA ALA A 318 -9.29 -7.97 19.74
C ALA A 318 -10.20 -7.92 20.97
N SER A 319 -9.88 -7.08 21.95
CA SER A 319 -10.75 -6.87 23.14
C SER A 319 -12.09 -6.28 22.74
N VAL A 320 -12.14 -5.36 21.77
CA VAL A 320 -13.39 -4.82 21.20
C VAL A 320 -14.23 -5.93 20.57
N LEU A 321 -13.61 -6.80 19.74
CA LEU A 321 -14.33 -7.95 19.15
C LEU A 321 -14.94 -8.86 20.22
N VAL A 322 -14.16 -9.20 21.24
CA VAL A 322 -14.63 -10.02 22.37
C VAL A 322 -15.77 -9.31 23.12
N THR A 323 -15.63 -8.02 23.40
CA THR A 323 -16.64 -7.21 24.07
C THR A 323 -17.94 -7.17 23.27
N LEU A 324 -17.89 -6.91 21.96
CA LEU A 324 -19.06 -6.91 21.09
C LEU A 324 -19.76 -8.26 21.00
N SER A 325 -19.04 -9.36 21.20
CA SER A 325 -19.65 -10.71 21.27
C SER A 325 -20.54 -10.93 22.50
N LEU A 326 -20.43 -10.07 23.51
CA LEU A 326 -21.13 -10.20 24.80
C LEU A 326 -22.14 -9.07 25.04
N LEU A 327 -22.01 -7.96 24.34
CA LEU A 327 -22.84 -6.77 24.55
C LEU A 327 -24.17 -6.83 23.78
N HIS A 328 -25.24 -6.45 24.47
CA HIS A 328 -26.58 -6.25 23.90
C HIS A 328 -27.07 -4.79 24.05
N ASN A 329 -26.21 -3.92 24.60
CA ASN A 329 -26.52 -2.50 24.78
C ASN A 329 -25.86 -1.68 23.68
N ALA A 330 -26.68 -0.94 22.92
CA ALA A 330 -26.23 -0.16 21.77
C ALA A 330 -25.22 0.95 22.13
N TRP A 331 -25.39 1.62 23.27
CA TRP A 331 -24.48 2.69 23.72
C TRP A 331 -23.11 2.16 24.09
N LEU A 332 -23.05 1.03 24.80
CA LEU A 332 -21.80 0.38 25.15
C LEU A 332 -21.11 -0.19 23.90
N ALA A 333 -21.88 -0.74 22.95
CA ALA A 333 -21.37 -1.19 21.67
C ALA A 333 -20.78 -0.01 20.86
N GLY A 334 -21.46 1.13 20.80
CA GLY A 334 -20.95 2.36 20.18
C GLY A 334 -19.65 2.84 20.79
N GLY A 335 -19.53 2.85 22.12
CA GLY A 335 -18.29 3.17 22.84
C GLY A 335 -17.17 2.18 22.53
N ALA A 336 -17.45 0.87 22.50
CA ALA A 336 -16.48 -0.15 22.13
C ALA A 336 -16.00 0.02 20.68
N ILE A 337 -16.92 0.28 19.73
CA ILE A 337 -16.60 0.50 18.31
C ILE A 337 -15.77 1.78 18.12
N LEU A 338 -16.04 2.85 18.89
CA LEU A 338 -15.22 4.07 18.87
C LEU A 338 -13.77 3.77 19.28
N ILE A 339 -13.58 3.02 20.37
CA ILE A 339 -12.25 2.54 20.79
C ILE A 339 -11.63 1.66 19.71
N GLY A 340 -12.44 0.80 19.08
CA GLY A 340 -12.04 -0.01 17.93
C GLY A 340 -11.54 0.84 16.76
N GLY A 341 -12.20 1.98 16.47
CA GLY A 341 -11.77 2.93 15.46
C GLY A 341 -10.40 3.56 15.75
N VAL A 342 -10.13 3.91 17.02
CA VAL A 342 -8.81 4.38 17.45
C VAL A 342 -7.75 3.31 17.18
N ALA A 343 -8.01 2.07 17.60
CA ALA A 343 -7.10 0.95 17.43
C ALA A 343 -6.87 0.61 15.95
N TRP A 344 -7.94 0.61 15.16
CA TRP A 344 -7.91 0.38 13.72
C TRP A 344 -6.95 1.33 12.99
N LEU A 345 -7.11 2.64 13.19
CA LEU A 345 -6.25 3.60 12.50
C LEU A 345 -4.81 3.55 13.02
N ALA A 346 -4.59 3.30 14.31
CA ALA A 346 -3.26 3.11 14.86
C ALA A 346 -2.54 1.92 14.21
N MET A 347 -3.24 0.77 14.05
CA MET A 347 -2.70 -0.41 13.34
C MET A 347 -2.38 -0.09 11.88
N LEU A 348 -3.33 0.47 11.14
CA LEU A 348 -3.14 0.80 9.72
C LEU A 348 -1.98 1.78 9.51
N SER A 349 -1.89 2.80 10.36
CA SER A 349 -0.83 3.79 10.27
C SER A 349 0.55 3.17 10.53
N SER A 350 0.68 2.30 11.53
CA SER A 350 1.95 1.60 11.82
C SER A 350 2.35 0.63 10.69
N LEU A 351 1.39 -0.09 10.11
CA LEU A 351 1.64 -0.97 8.96
C LEU A 351 2.07 -0.17 7.72
N ASN A 352 1.41 0.96 7.45
CA ASN A 352 1.74 1.83 6.32
C ASN A 352 3.13 2.45 6.47
N VAL A 353 3.48 2.94 7.67
CA VAL A 353 4.83 3.41 8.00
C VAL A 353 5.84 2.28 7.82
N GLY A 354 5.53 1.08 8.31
CA GLY A 354 6.38 -0.10 8.16
C GLY A 354 6.73 -0.41 6.70
N VAL A 355 5.75 -0.40 5.80
CA VAL A 355 5.99 -0.59 4.36
C VAL A 355 6.87 0.51 3.79
N GLN A 356 6.56 1.78 4.10
CA GLN A 356 7.28 2.91 3.53
C GLN A 356 8.73 2.99 4.00
N THR A 357 8.99 2.69 5.28
CA THR A 357 10.33 2.70 5.87
C THR A 357 11.16 1.48 5.49
N ALA A 358 10.53 0.37 5.11
CA ALA A 358 11.21 -0.85 4.64
C ALA A 358 11.48 -0.83 3.11
N THR A 359 11.16 0.28 2.41
CA THR A 359 11.17 0.28 0.94
C THR A 359 11.93 1.48 0.38
N PRO A 360 13.00 1.28 -0.41
CA PRO A 360 13.69 2.35 -1.12
C PRO A 360 12.81 2.95 -2.22
N SER A 361 13.11 4.19 -2.61
CA SER A 361 12.27 4.99 -3.52
C SER A 361 12.01 4.32 -4.88
N TRP A 362 13.01 3.63 -5.45
CA TRP A 362 12.95 3.05 -6.79
C TRP A 362 11.94 1.88 -6.94
N VAL A 363 11.59 1.19 -5.83
CA VAL A 363 10.64 0.05 -5.84
C VAL A 363 9.37 0.33 -5.04
N ARG A 364 9.27 1.51 -4.42
CA ARG A 364 8.19 1.83 -3.44
C ARG A 364 6.79 1.66 -4.01
N ALA A 365 6.52 2.16 -5.20
CA ALA A 365 5.19 2.05 -5.81
C ALA A 365 4.77 0.57 -5.99
N ARG A 366 5.70 -0.28 -6.43
CA ARG A 366 5.49 -1.72 -6.65
C ARG A 366 5.22 -2.47 -5.35
N VAL A 367 6.00 -2.17 -4.30
CA VAL A 367 5.81 -2.78 -2.97
C VAL A 367 4.48 -2.33 -2.34
N LEU A 368 4.11 -1.05 -2.50
CA LEU A 368 2.80 -0.55 -2.05
C LEU A 368 1.64 -1.23 -2.78
N SER A 369 1.78 -1.54 -4.07
CA SER A 369 0.77 -2.32 -4.80
C SER A 369 0.63 -3.73 -4.23
N ILE A 370 1.75 -4.42 -3.92
CA ILE A 370 1.73 -5.74 -3.26
C ILE A 370 1.10 -5.63 -1.87
N TYR A 371 1.41 -4.59 -1.10
CA TYR A 371 0.78 -4.33 0.18
C TYR A 371 -0.75 -4.19 0.06
N MET A 372 -1.25 -3.47 -0.94
CA MET A 372 -2.68 -3.33 -1.21
C MET A 372 -3.32 -4.66 -1.62
N ILE A 373 -2.61 -5.51 -2.36
CA ILE A 373 -3.06 -6.87 -2.68
C ILE A 373 -3.24 -7.69 -1.41
N VAL A 374 -2.25 -7.69 -0.50
CA VAL A 374 -2.34 -8.39 0.79
C VAL A 374 -3.48 -7.82 1.65
N PHE A 375 -3.64 -6.50 1.66
CA PHE A 375 -4.70 -5.79 2.35
C PHE A 375 -6.08 -6.28 1.91
N GLN A 376 -6.35 -6.22 0.62
CA GLN A 376 -7.66 -6.56 0.06
C GLN A 376 -7.94 -8.08 0.12
N ALA A 377 -6.92 -8.91 -0.13
CA ALA A 377 -7.06 -10.36 0.03
C ALA A 377 -7.43 -10.76 1.46
N ALA A 378 -6.81 -10.10 2.46
CA ALA A 378 -7.10 -10.40 3.86
C ALA A 378 -8.55 -10.03 4.25
N ILE A 379 -9.06 -8.89 3.76
CA ILE A 379 -10.46 -8.49 3.99
C ILE A 379 -11.42 -9.44 3.26
N ALA A 380 -11.17 -9.76 2.00
CA ALA A 380 -12.02 -10.66 1.20
C ALA A 380 -12.12 -12.05 1.84
N LEU A 381 -10.98 -12.64 2.19
CA LEU A 381 -10.92 -13.95 2.85
C LEU A 381 -11.54 -13.91 4.25
N GLY A 382 -11.29 -12.85 5.00
CA GLY A 382 -11.85 -12.69 6.34
C GLY A 382 -13.37 -12.55 6.31
N GLY A 383 -13.93 -11.74 5.43
CA GLY A 383 -15.38 -11.64 5.26
C GLY A 383 -16.03 -12.99 4.97
N LEU A 384 -15.45 -13.75 4.03
CA LEU A 384 -15.92 -15.10 3.71
C LEU A 384 -15.85 -16.06 4.92
N VAL A 385 -14.74 -16.09 5.64
CA VAL A 385 -14.52 -17.00 6.77
C VAL A 385 -15.43 -16.62 7.94
N TRP A 386 -15.46 -15.35 8.32
CA TRP A 386 -16.28 -14.90 9.46
C TRP A 386 -17.76 -14.93 9.15
N GLY A 387 -18.17 -14.60 7.91
CA GLY A 387 -19.54 -14.75 7.44
C GLY A 387 -20.02 -16.20 7.50
N THR A 388 -19.19 -17.13 7.01
CA THR A 388 -19.47 -18.57 7.07
C THR A 388 -19.57 -19.07 8.52
N LEU A 389 -18.67 -18.62 9.39
CA LEU A 389 -18.71 -19.00 10.81
C LEU A 389 -19.93 -18.44 11.52
N ALA A 390 -20.32 -17.19 11.23
CA ALA A 390 -21.53 -16.58 11.74
C ALA A 390 -22.81 -17.30 11.29
N GLU A 391 -22.85 -17.73 10.02
CA GLU A 391 -23.96 -18.49 9.43
C GLU A 391 -24.11 -19.89 10.06
N ARG A 392 -22.97 -20.64 10.13
CA ARG A 392 -22.99 -22.05 10.56
C ARG A 392 -23.08 -22.22 12.08
N ARG A 393 -22.61 -21.27 12.85
CA ARG A 393 -22.55 -21.36 14.33
C ARG A 393 -23.32 -20.22 15.00
N SER A 394 -22.73 -19.04 15.07
CA SER A 394 -23.34 -17.84 15.59
C SER A 394 -22.46 -16.61 15.35
N LEU A 395 -23.08 -15.43 15.38
CA LEU A 395 -22.37 -14.15 15.32
C LEU A 395 -21.35 -14.03 16.47
N ARG A 396 -21.73 -14.44 17.68
CA ARG A 396 -20.86 -14.46 18.87
C ARG A 396 -19.59 -15.27 18.63
N MET A 397 -19.70 -16.47 18.07
CA MET A 397 -18.55 -17.33 17.78
C MET A 397 -17.63 -16.71 16.72
N ALA A 398 -18.18 -16.04 15.71
CA ALA A 398 -17.38 -15.35 14.71
C ALA A 398 -16.53 -14.22 15.35
N PHE A 399 -17.12 -13.38 16.19
CA PHE A 399 -16.42 -12.31 16.89
C PHE A 399 -15.34 -12.85 17.86
N LEU A 400 -15.66 -13.88 18.66
CA LEU A 400 -14.69 -14.52 19.57
C LEU A 400 -13.51 -15.13 18.81
N ALA A 401 -13.80 -15.88 17.72
CA ALA A 401 -12.76 -16.51 16.91
C ALA A 401 -11.87 -15.48 16.19
N ALA A 402 -12.46 -14.38 15.69
CA ALA A 402 -11.72 -13.28 15.09
C ALA A 402 -10.80 -12.58 16.12
N GLY A 403 -11.31 -12.33 17.33
CA GLY A 403 -10.51 -11.80 18.44
C GLY A 403 -9.36 -12.72 18.83
N ALA A 404 -9.61 -14.02 18.93
CA ALA A 404 -8.58 -15.03 19.19
C ALA A 404 -7.54 -15.09 18.06
N ALA A 405 -7.98 -15.10 16.80
CA ALA A 405 -7.09 -15.08 15.64
C ALA A 405 -6.17 -13.84 15.63
N MET A 406 -6.71 -12.66 15.99
CA MET A 406 -5.92 -11.44 16.10
C MET A 406 -4.87 -11.53 17.23
N LEU A 407 -5.23 -12.05 18.40
CA LEU A 407 -4.29 -12.21 19.51
C LEU A 407 -3.19 -13.22 19.17
N VAL A 408 -3.56 -14.39 18.65
CA VAL A 408 -2.59 -15.43 18.25
C VAL A 408 -1.67 -14.88 17.14
N GLY A 409 -2.24 -14.26 16.11
CA GLY A 409 -1.45 -13.67 15.03
C GLY A 409 -0.54 -12.53 15.49
N THR A 410 -0.97 -11.73 16.49
CA THR A 410 -0.12 -10.70 17.11
C THR A 410 1.04 -11.32 17.87
N LEU A 411 0.82 -12.40 18.62
CA LEU A 411 1.88 -13.12 19.35
C LEU A 411 2.89 -13.74 18.39
N VAL A 412 2.40 -14.43 17.34
CA VAL A 412 3.23 -14.99 16.26
C VAL A 412 4.03 -13.89 15.58
N GLY A 413 3.38 -12.77 15.24
CA GLY A 413 4.00 -11.63 14.61
C GLY A 413 5.11 -11.01 15.48
N ARG A 414 4.88 -10.85 16.77
CA ARG A 414 5.91 -10.33 17.68
C ARG A 414 7.09 -11.28 17.88
N LYS A 415 6.88 -12.58 17.78
CA LYS A 415 7.93 -13.57 17.96
C LYS A 415 8.80 -13.73 16.71
N TRP A 416 8.20 -13.85 15.51
CA TRP A 416 8.89 -14.21 14.27
C TRP A 416 8.89 -13.10 13.20
N PHE A 417 7.98 -12.13 13.28
CA PHE A 417 7.77 -11.10 12.27
C PHE A 417 7.76 -9.70 12.92
N ARG A 418 8.82 -9.36 13.65
CA ARG A 418 8.93 -8.06 14.31
C ARG A 418 9.11 -6.95 13.27
N LEU A 419 8.41 -5.85 13.46
CA LEU A 419 8.71 -4.63 12.73
C LEU A 419 10.06 -4.09 13.23
N SER A 420 11.00 -3.89 12.32
CA SER A 420 12.31 -3.35 12.68
C SER A 420 12.17 -1.95 13.25
N GLY A 421 12.68 -1.75 14.45
CA GLY A 421 12.68 -0.41 15.10
C GLY A 421 13.72 0.54 14.50
N ARG A 422 14.60 0.04 13.61
CA ARG A 422 15.63 0.81 12.93
C ARG A 422 15.37 0.74 11.44
N ALA A 423 14.94 1.87 10.85
CA ALA A 423 14.80 1.97 9.42
C ALA A 423 16.16 1.74 8.76
N PRO A 424 16.26 0.83 7.77
CA PRO A 424 17.46 0.70 6.97
C PRO A 424 17.79 2.03 6.30
N ASP A 425 19.08 2.35 6.17
CA ASP A 425 19.49 3.55 5.45
C ASP A 425 19.51 3.26 3.94
N PHE A 426 18.43 3.64 3.28
CA PHE A 426 18.26 3.50 1.83
C PHE A 426 18.83 4.67 1.02
N SER A 427 19.62 5.55 1.63
CA SER A 427 20.34 6.59 0.88
C SER A 427 21.23 5.93 -0.17
N PRO A 428 21.28 6.47 -1.42
CA PRO A 428 22.18 5.97 -2.45
C PRO A 428 23.62 6.02 -1.96
N SER A 429 24.35 4.92 -2.10
CA SER A 429 25.74 4.85 -1.63
C SER A 429 26.77 5.06 -2.75
N LEU A 430 26.39 4.76 -4.00
CA LEU A 430 27.23 4.88 -5.22
C LEU A 430 28.67 4.38 -5.04
N HIS A 431 28.87 3.37 -4.18
CA HIS A 431 30.20 2.92 -3.75
C HIS A 431 30.82 1.88 -4.69
N TRP A 432 30.06 1.36 -5.63
CA TRP A 432 30.61 0.50 -6.67
C TRP A 432 31.20 1.38 -7.78
N PRO A 433 32.45 1.13 -8.18
CA PRO A 433 33.03 1.80 -9.33
C PRO A 433 32.31 1.39 -10.62
N LYS A 434 32.28 2.28 -11.59
CA LYS A 434 31.77 1.88 -12.92
C LYS A 434 32.66 0.76 -13.47
N PRO A 435 32.07 -0.27 -14.12
CA PRO A 435 32.84 -1.33 -14.74
C PRO A 435 33.83 -0.77 -15.76
N VAL A 436 35.07 -1.23 -15.70
CA VAL A 436 36.07 -0.91 -16.74
C VAL A 436 35.89 -1.92 -17.86
N LEU A 437 35.45 -1.45 -19.02
CA LEU A 437 35.06 -2.29 -20.15
C LEU A 437 35.99 -2.04 -21.33
N VAL A 438 36.40 -3.11 -22.00
CA VAL A 438 37.11 -3.05 -23.30
C VAL A 438 36.08 -2.93 -24.44
N ARG A 439 34.95 -3.63 -24.33
CA ARG A 439 33.80 -3.56 -25.25
C ARG A 439 32.55 -3.26 -24.42
N GLN A 440 31.72 -2.34 -24.87
CA GLN A 440 30.43 -2.09 -24.22
C GLN A 440 29.39 -3.14 -24.63
N PRO A 441 28.86 -3.94 -23.70
CA PRO A 441 27.74 -4.83 -24.00
C PRO A 441 26.47 -4.03 -24.35
N GLY A 442 25.59 -4.60 -25.15
CA GLY A 442 24.26 -4.07 -25.39
C GLY A 442 23.41 -4.07 -24.11
N ALA A 443 22.43 -3.22 -24.06
CA ALA A 443 21.56 -3.10 -22.86
C ALA A 443 20.82 -4.40 -22.52
N GLU A 444 20.42 -5.16 -23.53
CA GLU A 444 19.67 -6.43 -23.39
C GLU A 444 20.61 -7.66 -23.38
N ASP A 445 21.95 -7.47 -23.54
CA ASP A 445 22.90 -8.60 -23.50
C ASP A 445 22.87 -9.25 -22.11
N GLY A 446 22.81 -10.56 -22.07
CA GLY A 446 22.75 -11.33 -20.82
C GLY A 446 22.27 -12.75 -21.04
N PRO A 447 22.20 -13.50 -19.96
CA PRO A 447 22.45 -13.17 -18.53
C PRO A 447 23.86 -12.67 -18.23
N VAL A 448 23.98 -11.84 -17.20
CA VAL A 448 25.28 -11.33 -16.73
C VAL A 448 25.64 -11.98 -15.41
N MET A 449 26.77 -12.68 -15.38
CA MET A 449 27.36 -13.24 -14.16
C MET A 449 28.39 -12.27 -13.60
N VAL A 450 28.21 -11.87 -12.34
CA VAL A 450 29.19 -11.06 -11.60
C VAL A 450 29.85 -11.94 -10.56
N THR A 451 31.19 -11.93 -10.54
CA THR A 451 31.98 -12.72 -9.59
C THR A 451 32.82 -11.82 -8.69
N PHE A 452 32.89 -12.16 -7.42
CA PHE A 452 33.74 -11.52 -6.41
C PHE A 452 34.74 -12.57 -5.89
N ASP A 453 36.02 -12.39 -6.14
CA ASP A 453 37.07 -13.27 -5.64
C ASP A 453 37.64 -12.72 -4.33
N TYR A 454 37.57 -13.51 -3.27
CA TYR A 454 37.97 -13.14 -1.94
C TYR A 454 39.10 -14.01 -1.40
N GLN A 455 40.11 -13.38 -0.76
CA GLN A 455 41.13 -14.08 0.00
C GLN A 455 40.87 -13.95 1.50
N VAL A 456 40.60 -15.08 2.17
CA VAL A 456 40.11 -15.13 3.54
C VAL A 456 41.04 -16.02 4.39
N PRO A 457 41.72 -15.45 5.41
CA PRO A 457 42.59 -16.22 6.30
C PRO A 457 41.81 -17.28 7.08
N ALA A 458 42.49 -18.40 7.41
CA ALA A 458 41.83 -19.59 7.97
C ALA A 458 40.99 -19.30 9.23
N GLU A 459 41.49 -18.41 10.10
CA GLU A 459 40.81 -18.00 11.33
C GLU A 459 39.48 -17.27 11.09
N ASN A 460 39.32 -16.60 9.94
CA ASN A 460 38.13 -15.81 9.61
C ASN A 460 37.09 -16.55 8.75
N GLN A 461 37.40 -17.73 8.19
CA GLN A 461 36.55 -18.41 7.19
C GLN A 461 35.11 -18.65 7.67
N LYS A 462 34.91 -19.15 8.91
CA LYS A 462 33.58 -19.39 9.46
C LYS A 462 32.78 -18.08 9.64
N ARG A 463 33.46 -16.99 10.00
CA ARG A 463 32.86 -15.66 10.15
C ARG A 463 32.52 -15.06 8.81
N PHE A 464 33.43 -15.23 7.81
CA PHE A 464 33.24 -14.79 6.45
C PHE A 464 32.04 -15.47 5.79
N ILE A 465 31.93 -16.80 5.84
CA ILE A 465 30.79 -17.53 5.26
C ILE A 465 29.47 -17.01 5.84
N ARG A 466 29.40 -16.76 7.16
CA ARG A 466 28.20 -16.18 7.79
C ARG A 466 27.93 -14.75 7.34
N ALA A 467 28.96 -13.94 7.11
CA ALA A 467 28.83 -12.56 6.64
C ALA A 467 28.46 -12.51 5.15
N ALA A 468 29.09 -13.32 4.31
CA ALA A 468 28.80 -13.44 2.88
C ALA A 468 27.36 -13.95 2.65
N LYS A 469 26.90 -14.95 3.42
CA LYS A 469 25.53 -15.43 3.30
C LYS A 469 24.46 -14.35 3.61
N ARG A 470 24.82 -13.30 4.34
CA ARG A 470 23.93 -12.14 4.54
C ARG A 470 23.86 -11.20 3.34
N LEU A 471 24.77 -11.33 2.36
CA LEU A 471 24.71 -10.59 1.10
C LEU A 471 23.69 -11.20 0.13
N GLU A 472 23.40 -12.51 0.22
CA GLU A 472 22.47 -13.19 -0.66
C GLU A 472 21.11 -12.46 -0.79
N PRO A 473 20.35 -12.19 0.30
CA PRO A 473 19.08 -11.48 0.18
C PRO A 473 19.25 -10.06 -0.40
N LEU A 474 20.38 -9.40 -0.15
CA LEU A 474 20.67 -8.06 -0.68
C LEU A 474 20.90 -8.09 -2.19
N ARG A 475 21.66 -9.09 -2.69
CA ARG A 475 21.89 -9.29 -4.13
C ARG A 475 20.60 -9.66 -4.84
N ARG A 476 19.81 -10.59 -4.24
CA ARG A 476 18.53 -11.04 -4.79
C ARG A 476 17.50 -9.89 -4.86
N ARG A 477 17.39 -9.06 -3.82
CA ARG A 477 16.45 -7.93 -3.83
C ARG A 477 16.81 -6.84 -4.85
N SER A 478 18.12 -6.68 -5.17
CA SER A 478 18.58 -5.69 -6.14
C SER A 478 18.53 -6.16 -7.60
N GLY A 479 18.24 -7.45 -7.86
CA GLY A 479 18.04 -7.96 -9.22
C GLY A 479 18.62 -9.34 -9.51
N ALA A 480 19.50 -9.89 -8.65
CA ALA A 480 20.05 -11.22 -8.88
C ALA A 480 18.98 -12.30 -8.72
N TYR A 481 18.86 -13.21 -9.68
CA TYR A 481 17.98 -14.37 -9.58
C TYR A 481 18.71 -15.62 -9.07
N GLN A 482 20.05 -15.68 -9.21
CA GLN A 482 20.89 -16.72 -8.64
C GLN A 482 22.01 -16.08 -7.83
N TRP A 483 22.38 -16.71 -6.70
CA TRP A 483 23.50 -16.33 -5.85
C TRP A 483 24.12 -17.56 -5.23
N ASP A 484 25.45 -17.69 -5.33
CA ASP A 484 26.20 -18.82 -4.82
C ASP A 484 27.54 -18.35 -4.22
N LEU A 485 28.05 -19.13 -3.25
CA LEU A 485 29.37 -18.94 -2.65
C LEU A 485 30.17 -20.22 -2.76
N TYR A 486 31.26 -20.17 -3.48
CA TYR A 486 32.15 -21.30 -3.73
C TYR A 486 33.44 -21.19 -2.92
N ARG A 487 34.03 -22.33 -2.59
CA ARG A 487 35.39 -22.45 -2.06
C ARG A 487 36.26 -23.11 -3.12
N ASP A 488 37.45 -22.58 -3.34
CA ASP A 488 38.44 -23.17 -4.24
C ASP A 488 39.13 -24.38 -3.56
N PRO A 489 39.02 -25.60 -4.07
CA PRO A 489 39.68 -26.77 -3.49
C PRO A 489 41.19 -26.75 -3.65
N SER A 490 41.71 -25.98 -4.63
CA SER A 490 43.13 -25.84 -4.91
C SER A 490 43.83 -24.79 -4.02
N LYS A 491 43.06 -23.81 -3.50
CA LYS A 491 43.55 -22.69 -2.70
C LYS A 491 42.72 -22.55 -1.42
N LYS A 492 43.33 -22.89 -0.26
CA LYS A 492 42.64 -22.99 1.03
C LYS A 492 42.00 -21.69 1.53
N ASP A 493 42.47 -20.55 1.06
CA ASP A 493 42.06 -19.20 1.48
C ASP A 493 41.16 -18.49 0.45
N ARG A 494 40.87 -19.10 -0.69
CA ARG A 494 40.09 -18.50 -1.78
C ARG A 494 38.60 -18.87 -1.72
N PHE A 495 37.76 -17.83 -1.79
CA PHE A 495 36.29 -17.95 -1.92
C PHE A 495 35.84 -17.10 -3.10
N VAL A 496 34.83 -17.59 -3.82
CA VAL A 496 34.24 -16.87 -4.95
C VAL A 496 32.73 -16.74 -4.70
N GLU A 497 32.24 -15.50 -4.57
CA GLU A 497 30.82 -15.17 -4.63
C GLU A 497 30.44 -14.98 -6.08
N THR A 498 29.36 -15.58 -6.51
CA THR A 498 28.78 -15.38 -7.84
C THR A 498 27.32 -15.01 -7.74
N TYR A 499 26.86 -14.11 -8.60
CA TYR A 499 25.43 -13.92 -8.80
C TYR A 499 25.13 -13.58 -10.27
N ILE A 500 23.91 -13.87 -10.68
CA ILE A 500 23.46 -13.70 -12.07
C ILE A 500 22.27 -12.75 -12.11
N VAL A 501 22.28 -11.83 -13.07
CA VAL A 501 21.19 -10.89 -13.38
C VAL A 501 20.74 -11.07 -14.84
N ASP A 502 19.50 -10.65 -15.13
CA ASP A 502 18.84 -10.95 -16.41
C ASP A 502 19.51 -10.26 -17.62
N SER A 503 20.06 -9.04 -17.45
CA SER A 503 20.68 -8.28 -18.54
C SER A 503 21.77 -7.31 -18.05
N TRP A 504 22.56 -6.78 -18.99
CA TRP A 504 23.54 -5.73 -18.71
C TRP A 504 22.86 -4.45 -18.17
N ALA A 505 21.70 -4.08 -18.71
CA ALA A 505 20.92 -2.96 -18.19
C ALA A 505 20.51 -3.18 -16.72
N ASP A 506 20.12 -4.40 -16.35
CA ASP A 506 19.76 -4.71 -14.96
C ASP A 506 20.98 -4.65 -14.03
N HIS A 507 22.15 -5.07 -14.52
CA HIS A 507 23.39 -4.91 -13.77
C HIS A 507 23.74 -3.43 -13.54
N LEU A 508 23.62 -2.58 -14.55
CA LEU A 508 23.84 -1.13 -14.39
C LEU A 508 22.84 -0.49 -13.43
N ARG A 509 21.56 -0.92 -13.50
CA ARG A 509 20.54 -0.49 -12.53
C ARG A 509 20.88 -0.90 -11.11
N GLN A 510 21.55 -2.04 -10.88
CA GLN A 510 22.03 -2.42 -9.55
C GLN A 510 23.00 -1.38 -8.97
N HIS A 511 23.94 -0.84 -9.78
CA HIS A 511 24.85 0.20 -9.32
C HIS A 511 24.14 1.45 -8.82
N GLU A 512 23.05 1.85 -9.48
CA GLU A 512 22.24 3.01 -9.09
C GLU A 512 21.36 2.73 -7.85
N ARG A 513 20.99 1.46 -7.63
CA ARG A 513 20.08 1.02 -6.55
C ARG A 513 20.78 0.71 -5.23
N LEU A 514 22.13 0.67 -5.23
CA LEU A 514 22.92 0.37 -4.04
C LEU A 514 22.72 1.41 -2.95
N THR A 515 22.47 0.93 -1.75
CA THR A 515 22.19 1.73 -0.57
C THR A 515 23.33 1.69 0.45
N VAL A 516 23.29 2.62 1.40
CA VAL A 516 24.24 2.64 2.54
C VAL A 516 24.15 1.35 3.35
N GLU A 517 22.96 0.72 3.44
CA GLU A 517 22.81 -0.57 4.11
C GLU A 517 23.66 -1.67 3.45
N GLU A 518 23.64 -1.76 2.12
CA GLU A 518 24.41 -2.73 1.35
C GLU A 518 25.92 -2.47 1.48
N ARG A 519 26.33 -1.20 1.37
CA ARG A 519 27.72 -0.80 1.63
C ARG A 519 28.20 -1.25 3.01
N ASN A 520 27.38 -1.07 4.04
CA ASN A 520 27.71 -1.49 5.41
C ASN A 520 27.78 -3.02 5.56
N ALA A 521 26.94 -3.77 4.81
CA ALA A 521 27.00 -5.23 4.78
C ALA A 521 28.27 -5.71 4.09
N GLU A 522 28.65 -5.15 2.95
CA GLU A 522 29.91 -5.43 2.25
C GLU A 522 31.13 -5.04 3.08
N ALA A 523 31.09 -3.90 3.77
CA ALA A 523 32.18 -3.48 4.65
C ALA A 523 32.46 -4.51 5.78
N ARG A 524 31.42 -5.20 6.25
CA ARG A 524 31.59 -6.30 7.24
C ARG A 524 32.30 -7.51 6.63
N VAL A 525 32.03 -7.81 5.37
CA VAL A 525 32.73 -8.88 4.63
C VAL A 525 34.18 -8.49 4.38
N ARG A 526 34.44 -7.26 3.89
CA ARG A 526 35.79 -6.75 3.61
C ARG A 526 36.73 -6.78 4.84
N LYS A 527 36.20 -6.54 6.05
CA LYS A 527 36.98 -6.61 7.30
C LYS A 527 37.50 -8.01 7.65
N LEU A 528 37.03 -9.05 6.99
CA LEU A 528 37.39 -10.44 7.23
C LEU A 528 38.39 -10.98 6.21
N LEU A 529 38.73 -10.19 5.19
CA LEU A 529 39.69 -10.54 4.15
C LEU A 529 41.15 -10.48 4.65
N LEU A 530 42.06 -11.07 3.88
CA LEU A 530 43.47 -10.98 4.14
C LEU A 530 43.93 -9.51 4.06
N ALA A 531 44.78 -9.08 4.98
CA ALA A 531 45.25 -7.70 5.06
C ALA A 531 45.92 -7.26 3.74
N GLY A 532 45.55 -6.09 3.24
CA GLY A 532 46.04 -5.55 1.98
C GLY A 532 45.39 -6.11 0.71
N THR A 533 44.41 -7.04 0.85
CA THR A 533 43.67 -7.54 -0.31
C THR A 533 42.30 -6.89 -0.44
N SER A 534 41.80 -6.74 -1.65
CA SER A 534 40.44 -6.34 -1.99
C SER A 534 39.80 -7.43 -2.84
N ALA A 535 38.44 -7.46 -2.86
CA ALA A 535 37.74 -8.36 -3.76
C ALA A 535 38.02 -7.98 -5.22
N LEU A 536 38.44 -8.96 -6.03
CA LEU A 536 38.53 -8.80 -7.48
C LEU A 536 37.14 -9.06 -8.06
N VAL A 537 36.60 -8.06 -8.80
CA VAL A 537 35.27 -8.16 -9.42
C VAL A 537 35.44 -8.42 -10.91
N THR A 538 34.74 -9.45 -11.41
CA THR A 538 34.70 -9.78 -12.84
C THR A 538 33.25 -9.84 -13.33
N HIS A 539 33.03 -9.34 -14.53
CA HIS A 539 31.74 -9.35 -15.20
C HIS A 539 31.82 -10.26 -16.42
N LEU A 540 30.95 -11.25 -16.50
CA LEU A 540 30.86 -12.18 -17.64
C LEU A 540 29.45 -12.04 -18.21
N VAL A 541 29.36 -11.79 -19.51
CA VAL A 541 28.11 -11.73 -20.25
C VAL A 541 27.98 -13.03 -21.03
N GLU A 542 26.81 -13.66 -20.97
CA GLU A 542 26.58 -14.86 -21.78
C GLU A 542 26.66 -14.53 -23.27
N VAL A 543 27.38 -15.36 -24.00
CA VAL A 543 27.57 -15.21 -25.45
C VAL A 543 26.51 -16.06 -26.14
N ASP A 544 25.61 -15.42 -26.87
CA ASP A 544 24.75 -16.14 -27.81
C ASP A 544 25.56 -16.48 -29.06
N ALA A 545 26.10 -17.71 -29.08
CA ALA A 545 26.95 -18.21 -30.15
C ALA A 545 26.31 -18.11 -31.55
N GLU A 546 24.96 -18.22 -31.65
CA GLU A 546 24.29 -18.07 -32.95
C GLU A 546 24.25 -16.64 -33.46
N THR A 547 24.17 -15.67 -32.56
CA THR A 547 24.12 -14.25 -32.89
C THR A 547 25.56 -13.72 -33.18
N GLU A 548 26.57 -14.14 -32.44
CA GLU A 548 27.95 -13.70 -32.69
C GLU A 548 28.54 -14.32 -33.97
N LEU A 549 28.26 -15.58 -34.28
CA LEU A 549 28.69 -16.22 -35.53
C LEU A 549 28.05 -15.60 -36.78
N LYS A 550 26.88 -15.00 -36.67
CA LYS A 550 26.21 -14.26 -37.73
C LYS A 550 26.71 -12.81 -37.89
N ALA A 551 27.36 -12.27 -36.86
CA ALA A 551 27.90 -10.91 -36.83
C ALA A 551 29.37 -10.80 -37.30
N GLU A 552 30.06 -11.91 -37.62
CA GLU A 552 31.33 -11.83 -38.29
C GLU A 552 31.13 -11.26 -39.69
N PRO A 553 31.79 -10.13 -40.04
CA PRO A 553 31.75 -9.64 -41.40
C PRO A 553 32.42 -10.68 -42.32
N ALA A 554 31.68 -11.05 -43.38
CA ALA A 554 32.23 -11.74 -44.54
C ALA A 554 33.22 -10.79 -45.25
N ASP A 555 34.40 -10.61 -44.65
CA ASP A 555 35.52 -9.91 -45.31
C ASP A 555 36.81 -10.39 -44.70
N GLN A 556 37.39 -11.36 -45.35
CA GLN A 556 38.82 -11.57 -45.58
C GLN A 556 38.99 -12.78 -46.50
N ASP A 557 38.80 -12.52 -47.80
CA ASP A 557 39.53 -13.21 -48.85
C ASP A 557 40.14 -12.18 -49.81
#